data_97beca2b3623b39e3258ec619b1d4601
#
_entry.id   97beca2b3623b39e3258ec619b1d4601
#
_cell.length_a   1.000
_cell.length_b   1.000
_cell.length_c   1.000
_cell.angle_alpha   90.00
_cell.angle_beta   90.00
_cell.angle_gamma   90.00
#
_symmetry.space_group_name_H-M   'P 1'
#
loop_
_entity.id
_entity.type
_entity.pdbx_description
1 polymer ?
#
loop_
_entity_poly.entity_id
_entity_poly.type
_entity_poly.pdbx_seq_one_letter_code
_entity_poly.pdbx_strand_id
1 'polypeptide(L)'
;MGRIVRVISKDASVVCSAIDGKDIVSRIEEIHKTSAVVTAALGRLAMGTSLMGFGLKGKDDSITVKMDGDGPTGALICVSDSMGNVKAYVQNPVVELPLNDKGKLDVRGAVGSNGTLSVVKDMGLKEPYCGQVPIVSGEIAEDITNYLAVSEQVPSVCALGVLVNPDLTVNCAGGFLIQLLPFAPESAIDQIEKNINGMESVTKLISSGMTTEDIAMKALEGLEPNVLDDFEVNYRCDCSRERVENALISLGRAELEDLSKDGGTDVECHFCDKKYHFTPEEILGLIKAVSYTHLT
;
A
#
# COMPACT_ATOMS: atom_id res chain seq x y z
N MET A 1 4.84 13.75 -9.24
CA MET A 1 5.32 12.37 -9.08
C MET A 1 5.66 12.16 -7.63
N GLY A 2 5.27 11.03 -7.04
CA GLY A 2 5.68 10.68 -5.70
C GLY A 2 7.19 10.41 -5.64
N ARG A 3 7.75 10.46 -4.43
CA ARG A 3 9.21 10.31 -4.22
C ARG A 3 9.48 9.51 -2.96
N ILE A 4 10.41 8.56 -3.01
CA ILE A 4 10.95 7.89 -1.83
C ILE A 4 12.42 8.30 -1.68
N VAL A 5 12.77 8.78 -0.48
CA VAL A 5 14.15 9.05 -0.08
C VAL A 5 14.52 8.07 1.02
N ARG A 6 15.65 7.39 0.87
CA ARG A 6 16.19 6.49 1.88
C ARG A 6 17.47 7.07 2.49
N VAL A 7 17.49 7.08 3.80
CA VAL A 7 18.57 7.63 4.61
C VAL A 7 19.05 6.54 5.56
N ILE A 8 20.35 6.49 5.80
CA ILE A 8 20.99 5.53 6.70
C ILE A 8 21.81 6.24 7.75
N SER A 9 21.82 5.74 8.99
CA SER A 9 22.74 6.21 10.02
C SER A 9 24.20 5.95 9.64
N LYS A 10 25.14 6.75 10.15
CA LYS A 10 26.58 6.66 9.83
C LYS A 10 27.17 5.27 10.11
N ASP A 11 26.72 4.63 11.17
CA ASP A 11 27.15 3.29 11.58
C ASP A 11 26.40 2.16 10.85
N ALA A 12 25.51 2.51 9.93
CA ALA A 12 24.66 1.60 9.18
C ALA A 12 23.76 0.71 10.06
N SER A 13 23.40 1.17 11.25
CA SER A 13 22.54 0.42 12.18
C SER A 13 21.03 0.70 11.99
N VAL A 14 20.67 1.82 11.36
CA VAL A 14 19.30 2.28 11.17
C VAL A 14 19.08 2.81 9.78
N VAL A 15 18.00 2.41 9.16
CA VAL A 15 17.52 2.95 7.87
C VAL A 15 16.16 3.62 8.06
N CYS A 16 15.98 4.78 7.45
CA CYS A 16 14.70 5.46 7.32
C CYS A 16 14.38 5.63 5.83
N SER A 17 13.24 5.13 5.40
CA SER A 17 12.66 5.39 4.09
C SER A 17 11.48 6.34 4.27
N ALA A 18 11.52 7.52 3.66
CA ALA A 18 10.43 8.48 3.69
C ALA A 18 9.80 8.63 2.31
N ILE A 19 8.49 8.87 2.26
CA ILE A 19 7.71 8.98 1.02
C ILE A 19 6.91 10.29 0.98
N ASP A 20 6.98 10.99 -0.16
CA ASP A 20 5.94 11.90 -0.63
C ASP A 20 5.00 11.11 -1.54
N GLY A 21 3.78 10.90 -1.07
CA GLY A 21 2.77 10.11 -1.77
C GLY A 21 1.59 10.94 -2.26
N LYS A 22 1.67 12.28 -2.30
CA LYS A 22 0.55 13.14 -2.68
C LYS A 22 -0.06 12.73 -4.02
N ASP A 23 0.76 12.55 -5.06
CA ASP A 23 0.26 12.19 -6.40
C ASP A 23 -0.34 10.78 -6.45
N ILE A 24 0.21 9.85 -5.67
CA ILE A 24 -0.34 8.49 -5.52
C ILE A 24 -1.73 8.55 -4.90
N VAL A 25 -1.89 9.27 -3.79
CA VAL A 25 -3.17 9.37 -3.07
C VAL A 25 -4.19 10.18 -3.87
N SER A 26 -3.78 11.23 -4.57
CA SER A 26 -4.65 11.96 -5.50
C SER A 26 -5.16 11.04 -6.62
N ARG A 27 -4.30 10.17 -7.15
CA ARG A 27 -4.70 9.22 -8.18
C ARG A 27 -5.66 8.15 -7.66
N ILE A 28 -5.51 7.73 -6.40
CA ILE A 28 -6.47 6.84 -5.72
C ILE A 28 -7.85 7.50 -5.66
N GLU A 29 -7.93 8.76 -5.21
CA GLU A 29 -9.21 9.49 -5.15
C GLU A 29 -9.82 9.64 -6.54
N GLU A 30 -9.03 10.03 -7.54
CA GLU A 30 -9.49 10.19 -8.92
C GLU A 30 -10.09 8.92 -9.52
N ILE A 31 -9.49 7.75 -9.26
CA ILE A 31 -9.95 6.46 -9.79
C ILE A 31 -11.20 5.99 -9.03
N HIS A 32 -11.10 5.91 -7.70
CA HIS A 32 -12.10 5.23 -6.87
C HIS A 32 -13.18 6.18 -6.32
N LYS A 33 -13.05 7.50 -6.52
CA LYS A 33 -13.98 8.51 -6.00
C LYS A 33 -14.24 8.36 -4.52
N THR A 34 -13.16 8.20 -3.76
CA THR A 34 -13.21 7.90 -2.34
C THR A 34 -13.68 9.12 -1.51
N SER A 35 -14.47 8.88 -0.46
CA SER A 35 -14.74 9.90 0.57
C SER A 35 -13.46 10.26 1.33
N ALA A 36 -13.43 11.40 2.01
CA ALA A 36 -12.24 11.93 2.67
C ALA A 36 -11.58 10.92 3.63
N VAL A 37 -12.37 10.21 4.44
CA VAL A 37 -11.84 9.22 5.40
C VAL A 37 -11.29 7.99 4.69
N VAL A 38 -11.92 7.55 3.61
CA VAL A 38 -11.43 6.41 2.81
C VAL A 38 -10.18 6.79 2.03
N THR A 39 -10.11 8.00 1.47
CA THR A 39 -8.87 8.55 0.87
C THR A 39 -7.71 8.53 1.86
N ALA A 40 -7.97 8.93 3.10
CA ALA A 40 -6.96 8.91 4.15
C ALA A 40 -6.53 7.47 4.52
N ALA A 41 -7.49 6.55 4.68
CA ALA A 41 -7.21 5.16 5.02
C ALA A 41 -6.44 4.45 3.89
N LEU A 42 -6.99 4.46 2.67
CA LEU A 42 -6.39 3.77 1.53
C LEU A 42 -5.04 4.40 1.14
N GLY A 43 -4.93 5.74 1.23
CA GLY A 43 -3.68 6.46 0.98
C GLY A 43 -2.58 6.09 1.96
N ARG A 44 -2.89 5.97 3.27
CA ARG A 44 -1.92 5.49 4.27
C ARG A 44 -1.47 4.07 3.94
N LEU A 45 -2.43 3.15 3.66
CA LEU A 45 -2.07 1.77 3.33
C LEU A 45 -1.22 1.69 2.07
N ALA A 46 -1.55 2.46 1.03
CA ALA A 46 -0.79 2.51 -0.21
C ALA A 46 0.65 3.00 0.01
N MET A 47 0.84 4.08 0.76
CA MET A 47 2.18 4.59 1.08
C MET A 47 2.98 3.61 1.95
N GLY A 48 2.35 3.00 2.96
CA GLY A 48 2.98 1.97 3.77
C GLY A 48 3.39 0.75 2.94
N THR A 49 2.52 0.29 2.04
CA THR A 49 2.82 -0.80 1.10
C THR A 49 3.94 -0.45 0.14
N SER A 50 3.97 0.79 -0.37
CA SER A 50 5.05 1.31 -1.22
C SER A 50 6.41 1.27 -0.51
N LEU A 51 6.48 1.74 0.75
CA LEU A 51 7.68 1.70 1.57
C LEU A 51 8.15 0.26 1.86
N MET A 52 7.22 -0.67 2.10
CA MET A 52 7.55 -2.08 2.31
C MET A 52 8.00 -2.75 1.02
N GLY A 53 7.36 -2.44 -0.12
CA GLY A 53 7.71 -2.97 -1.45
C GLY A 53 9.09 -2.51 -1.89
N PHE A 54 9.42 -1.25 -1.67
CA PHE A 54 10.73 -0.67 -1.95
C PHE A 54 11.89 -1.38 -1.19
N GLY A 55 11.60 -2.11 -0.13
CA GLY A 55 12.54 -2.96 0.60
C GLY A 55 12.82 -4.32 -0.04
N LEU A 56 12.08 -4.73 -1.09
CA LEU A 56 12.28 -6.00 -1.79
C LEU A 56 13.54 -5.94 -2.68
N LYS A 57 14.16 -7.10 -2.91
CA LYS A 57 15.49 -7.18 -3.58
C LYS A 57 15.40 -7.59 -5.03
N GLY A 58 14.44 -8.43 -5.39
CA GLY A 58 14.25 -8.92 -6.74
C GLY A 58 13.50 -7.91 -7.59
N LYS A 59 13.91 -7.74 -8.86
CA LYS A 59 13.30 -6.79 -9.79
C LYS A 59 11.81 -7.07 -10.04
N ASP A 60 11.44 -8.33 -10.03
CA ASP A 60 10.07 -8.79 -10.29
C ASP A 60 9.31 -9.12 -9.00
N ASP A 61 9.93 -8.86 -7.83
CA ASP A 61 9.29 -9.06 -6.54
C ASP A 61 8.12 -8.10 -6.37
N SER A 62 7.08 -8.58 -5.69
CA SER A 62 5.94 -7.76 -5.32
C SER A 62 5.43 -8.07 -3.92
N ILE A 63 4.76 -7.09 -3.34
CA ILE A 63 4.12 -7.22 -2.04
C ILE A 63 2.65 -6.81 -2.15
N THR A 64 1.78 -7.65 -1.60
CA THR A 64 0.37 -7.34 -1.41
C THR A 64 0.10 -7.19 0.08
N VAL A 65 -0.47 -6.06 0.47
CA VAL A 65 -0.93 -5.79 1.83
C VAL A 65 -2.44 -5.68 1.82
N LYS A 66 -3.12 -6.54 2.58
CA LYS A 66 -4.57 -6.51 2.78
C LYS A 66 -4.87 -6.17 4.23
N MET A 67 -5.69 -5.17 4.44
CA MET A 67 -6.27 -4.84 5.73
C MET A 67 -7.77 -5.13 5.69
N ASP A 68 -8.22 -6.04 6.53
CA ASP A 68 -9.59 -6.58 6.55
C ASP A 68 -10.14 -6.45 7.97
N GLY A 69 -10.69 -5.28 8.26
CA GLY A 69 -11.25 -4.94 9.56
C GLY A 69 -12.78 -5.02 9.57
N ASP A 70 -13.37 -4.82 10.75
CA ASP A 70 -14.82 -4.79 10.96
C ASP A 70 -15.46 -3.43 10.69
N GLY A 71 -14.71 -2.48 10.15
CA GLY A 71 -15.21 -1.15 9.81
C GLY A 71 -15.94 -1.09 8.47
N PRO A 72 -16.66 0.02 8.20
CA PRO A 72 -17.50 0.16 7.02
C PRO A 72 -16.75 0.24 5.69
N THR A 73 -15.44 0.46 5.65
CA THR A 73 -14.66 0.41 4.39
C THR A 73 -14.61 -0.98 3.80
N GLY A 74 -14.83 -2.03 4.63
CA GLY A 74 -14.51 -3.39 4.25
C GLY A 74 -13.01 -3.55 3.99
N ALA A 75 -12.66 -4.48 3.11
CA ALA A 75 -11.26 -4.78 2.82
C ALA A 75 -10.58 -3.65 2.02
N LEU A 76 -9.36 -3.27 2.46
CA LEU A 76 -8.42 -2.44 1.71
C LEU A 76 -7.28 -3.32 1.21
N ILE A 77 -6.90 -3.19 -0.05
CA ILE A 77 -5.84 -4.00 -0.67
C ILE A 77 -4.90 -3.07 -1.43
N CYS A 78 -3.61 -3.17 -1.14
CA CYS A 78 -2.57 -2.46 -1.88
C CYS A 78 -1.52 -3.45 -2.37
N VAL A 79 -1.01 -3.21 -3.58
CA VAL A 79 0.06 -4.03 -4.18
C VAL A 79 1.17 -3.10 -4.63
N SER A 80 2.40 -3.37 -4.20
CA SER A 80 3.59 -2.63 -4.63
C SER A 80 4.58 -3.54 -5.34
N ASP A 81 5.27 -3.00 -6.34
CA ASP A 81 6.47 -3.61 -6.90
C ASP A 81 7.71 -3.26 -6.07
N SER A 82 8.86 -3.86 -6.42
CA SER A 82 10.15 -3.62 -5.75
C SER A 82 10.74 -2.23 -5.99
N MET A 83 10.14 -1.43 -6.87
CA MET A 83 10.50 -0.03 -7.10
C MET A 83 9.64 0.93 -6.29
N GLY A 84 8.68 0.41 -5.50
CA GLY A 84 7.77 1.22 -4.70
C GLY A 84 6.54 1.76 -5.47
N ASN A 85 6.35 1.42 -6.75
CA ASN A 85 5.12 1.78 -7.42
C ASN A 85 3.96 0.96 -6.85
N VAL A 86 2.82 1.59 -6.65
CA VAL A 86 1.70 0.98 -5.92
C VAL A 86 0.39 1.11 -6.67
N LYS A 87 -0.48 0.13 -6.52
CA LYS A 87 -1.90 0.15 -6.88
C LYS A 87 -2.75 -0.23 -5.69
N ALA A 88 -3.96 0.29 -5.60
CA ALA A 88 -4.80 0.17 -4.43
C ALA A 88 -6.26 -0.10 -4.80
N TYR A 89 -6.98 -0.79 -3.92
CA TYR A 89 -8.40 -1.09 -4.02
C TYR A 89 -9.04 -1.01 -2.64
N VAL A 90 -10.28 -0.58 -2.59
CA VAL A 90 -11.12 -0.61 -1.39
C VAL A 90 -12.50 -1.15 -1.74
N GLN A 91 -13.07 -1.96 -0.86
CA GLN A 91 -14.37 -2.58 -1.09
C GLN A 91 -15.50 -1.53 -1.10
N ASN A 92 -15.49 -0.60 -0.15
CA ASN A 92 -16.49 0.47 -0.05
C ASN A 92 -15.80 1.83 -0.12
N PRO A 93 -15.75 2.47 -1.30
CA PRO A 93 -15.00 3.71 -1.50
C PRO A 93 -15.65 4.95 -0.85
N VAL A 94 -16.94 4.89 -0.55
CA VAL A 94 -17.67 6.01 0.04
C VAL A 94 -18.19 5.60 1.41
N VAL A 95 -17.57 6.17 2.44
CA VAL A 95 -17.96 5.99 3.85
C VAL A 95 -18.01 7.36 4.50
N GLU A 96 -19.10 7.67 5.18
CA GLU A 96 -19.25 8.93 5.93
C GLU A 96 -19.21 8.64 7.42
N LEU A 97 -18.25 9.23 8.10
CA LEU A 97 -18.11 9.17 9.56
C LEU A 97 -17.88 10.58 10.11
N PRO A 98 -18.36 10.84 11.33
CA PRO A 98 -17.99 12.08 12.03
C PRO A 98 -16.48 12.13 12.26
N LEU A 99 -15.97 13.33 12.47
CA LEU A 99 -14.58 13.48 12.93
C LEU A 99 -14.41 12.82 14.29
N ASN A 100 -13.21 12.30 14.53
CA ASN A 100 -12.86 11.75 15.84
C ASN A 100 -12.76 12.84 16.93
N ASP A 101 -12.58 12.47 18.19
CA ASP A 101 -12.50 13.37 19.34
C ASP A 101 -11.38 14.44 19.23
N LYS A 102 -10.42 14.24 18.33
CA LYS A 102 -9.33 15.19 18.03
C LYS A 102 -9.64 16.09 16.83
N GLY A 103 -10.87 16.05 16.31
CA GLY A 103 -11.28 16.82 15.14
C GLY A 103 -10.61 16.38 13.82
N LYS A 104 -10.19 15.11 13.72
CA LYS A 104 -9.56 14.52 12.52
C LYS A 104 -10.46 13.46 11.91
N LEU A 105 -10.18 13.10 10.65
CA LEU A 105 -10.82 11.96 9.97
C LEU A 105 -10.65 10.69 10.83
N ASP A 106 -11.74 9.99 11.08
CA ASP A 106 -11.74 8.77 11.90
C ASP A 106 -11.38 7.54 11.08
N VAL A 107 -10.08 7.41 10.78
CA VAL A 107 -9.56 6.29 10.00
C VAL A 107 -9.75 4.97 10.74
N ARG A 108 -9.55 4.97 12.07
CA ARG A 108 -9.80 3.80 12.91
C ARG A 108 -11.25 3.34 12.83
N GLY A 109 -12.20 4.26 12.93
CA GLY A 109 -13.62 3.95 12.81
C GLY A 109 -13.98 3.45 11.40
N ALA A 110 -13.33 3.96 10.36
CA ALA A 110 -13.55 3.55 8.98
C ALA A 110 -13.03 2.13 8.68
N VAL A 111 -11.84 1.79 9.16
CA VAL A 111 -11.19 0.48 8.95
C VAL A 111 -11.71 -0.57 9.92
N GLY A 112 -11.97 -0.16 11.16
CA GLY A 112 -12.26 -1.07 12.27
C GLY A 112 -11.00 -1.52 13.00
N SER A 113 -11.19 -2.05 14.21
CA SER A 113 -10.09 -2.51 15.07
C SER A 113 -10.08 -4.03 15.28
N ASN A 114 -11.11 -4.74 14.80
CA ASN A 114 -11.16 -6.20 14.83
C ASN A 114 -11.00 -6.73 13.42
N GLY A 115 -10.02 -7.58 13.20
CA GLY A 115 -9.72 -8.13 11.89
C GLY A 115 -8.25 -8.44 11.73
N THR A 116 -7.77 -8.46 10.50
CA THR A 116 -6.40 -8.90 10.19
C THR A 116 -5.71 -7.98 9.19
N LEU A 117 -4.42 -7.80 9.39
CA LEU A 117 -3.49 -7.30 8.38
C LEU A 117 -2.71 -8.51 7.84
N SER A 118 -2.84 -8.74 6.54
CA SER A 118 -2.18 -9.84 5.82
C SER A 118 -1.22 -9.29 4.80
N VAL A 119 -0.04 -9.88 4.72
CA VAL A 119 1.01 -9.52 3.77
C VAL A 119 1.42 -10.74 2.98
N VAL A 120 1.42 -10.62 1.65
CA VAL A 120 1.90 -11.65 0.73
C VAL A 120 3.06 -11.06 -0.06
N LYS A 121 4.22 -11.71 0.00
CA LYS A 121 5.41 -11.36 -0.79
C LYS A 121 5.63 -12.41 -1.86
N ASP A 122 5.47 -12.02 -3.12
CA ASP A 122 5.84 -12.85 -4.27
C ASP A 122 7.27 -12.51 -4.68
N MET A 123 8.18 -13.43 -4.46
CA MET A 123 9.61 -13.33 -4.73
C MET A 123 10.05 -14.31 -5.83
N GLY A 124 9.11 -14.74 -6.68
CA GLY A 124 9.37 -15.72 -7.73
C GLY A 124 9.66 -17.13 -7.22
N LEU A 125 9.33 -17.44 -5.95
CA LEU A 125 9.46 -18.76 -5.38
C LEU A 125 8.23 -19.62 -5.72
N LYS A 126 8.34 -20.94 -5.52
CA LYS A 126 7.22 -21.88 -5.78
C LYS A 126 5.95 -21.50 -5.01
N GLU A 127 6.10 -20.98 -3.80
CA GLU A 127 5.01 -20.46 -2.98
C GLU A 127 5.39 -19.08 -2.46
N PRO A 128 4.48 -18.10 -2.48
CA PRO A 128 4.73 -16.79 -1.91
C PRO A 128 4.86 -16.89 -0.39
N TYR A 129 5.61 -15.97 0.20
CA TYR A 129 5.61 -15.80 1.64
C TYR A 129 4.30 -15.11 2.08
N CYS A 130 3.64 -15.69 3.07
CA CYS A 130 2.40 -15.15 3.63
C CYS A 130 2.56 -14.92 5.13
N GLY A 131 2.36 -13.69 5.58
CA GLY A 131 2.31 -13.31 6.99
C GLY A 131 0.96 -12.68 7.34
N GLN A 132 0.48 -12.91 8.54
CA GLN A 132 -0.78 -12.35 9.02
C GLN A 132 -0.69 -12.02 10.51
N VAL A 133 -1.22 -10.86 10.90
CA VAL A 133 -1.35 -10.43 12.29
C VAL A 133 -2.73 -9.84 12.55
N PRO A 134 -3.23 -9.86 13.79
CA PRO A 134 -4.43 -9.10 14.16
C PRO A 134 -4.20 -7.60 13.96
N ILE A 135 -5.26 -6.87 13.61
CA ILE A 135 -5.28 -5.41 13.67
C ILE A 135 -5.15 -4.99 15.13
N VAL A 136 -4.27 -4.04 15.42
CA VAL A 136 -4.04 -3.53 16.79
C VAL A 136 -4.66 -2.15 17.00
N SER A 137 -4.72 -1.32 15.95
CA SER A 137 -5.26 0.03 16.08
C SER A 137 -6.31 0.41 15.03
N GLY A 138 -6.16 -0.07 13.80
CA GLY A 138 -6.91 0.40 12.63
C GLY A 138 -6.43 1.76 12.08
N GLU A 139 -5.37 2.35 12.67
CA GLU A 139 -4.73 3.58 12.16
C GLU A 139 -3.71 3.32 11.04
N ILE A 140 -3.49 2.05 10.70
CA ILE A 140 -2.66 1.53 9.61
C ILE A 140 -1.16 1.60 9.91
N ALA A 141 -0.61 2.76 10.29
CA ALA A 141 0.82 2.90 10.57
C ALA A 141 1.27 2.01 11.75
N GLU A 142 0.50 2.00 12.83
CA GLU A 142 0.74 1.14 13.99
C GLU A 142 0.57 -0.34 13.64
N ASP A 143 -0.40 -0.67 12.78
CA ASP A 143 -0.66 -2.04 12.34
C ASP A 143 0.49 -2.58 11.47
N ILE A 144 1.06 -1.74 10.60
CA ILE A 144 2.27 -2.07 9.81
C ILE A 144 3.47 -2.25 10.74
N THR A 145 3.65 -1.36 11.73
CA THR A 145 4.72 -1.48 12.73
C THR A 145 4.60 -2.80 13.48
N ASN A 146 3.40 -3.15 13.94
CA ASN A 146 3.13 -4.43 14.63
C ASN A 146 3.42 -5.64 13.72
N TYR A 147 3.01 -5.59 12.45
CA TYR A 147 3.30 -6.65 11.48
C TYR A 147 4.81 -6.87 11.33
N LEU A 148 5.58 -5.81 11.12
CA LEU A 148 7.03 -5.90 10.95
C LEU A 148 7.71 -6.46 12.20
N ALA A 149 7.27 -6.04 13.38
CA ALA A 149 7.83 -6.52 14.65
C ALA A 149 7.48 -7.99 14.94
N VAL A 150 6.22 -8.39 14.74
CA VAL A 150 5.71 -9.72 15.15
C VAL A 150 5.97 -10.78 14.07
N SER A 151 5.69 -10.46 12.81
CA SER A 151 5.78 -11.43 11.70
C SER A 151 7.17 -11.46 11.07
N GLU A 152 7.81 -10.31 10.88
CA GLU A 152 9.13 -10.23 10.24
C GLU A 152 10.28 -10.14 11.24
N GLN A 153 9.99 -9.91 12.52
CA GLN A 153 10.97 -9.71 13.60
C GLN A 153 11.95 -8.57 13.32
N VAL A 154 11.47 -7.54 12.62
CA VAL A 154 12.22 -6.32 12.34
C VAL A 154 11.65 -5.18 13.19
N PRO A 155 12.37 -4.74 14.23
CA PRO A 155 11.95 -3.57 15.01
C PRO A 155 11.88 -2.34 14.12
N SER A 156 10.69 -1.72 14.09
CA SER A 156 10.39 -0.67 13.13
C SER A 156 9.52 0.41 13.73
N VAL A 157 9.53 1.60 13.14
CA VAL A 157 8.58 2.69 13.42
C VAL A 157 8.01 3.16 12.09
N CYS A 158 6.69 3.11 11.96
CA CYS A 158 5.97 3.62 10.79
C CYS A 158 5.14 4.84 11.19
N ALA A 159 5.20 5.91 10.40
CA ALA A 159 4.34 7.07 10.52
C ALA A 159 3.81 7.47 9.15
N LEU A 160 2.50 7.60 9.03
CA LEU A 160 1.80 7.88 7.78
C LEU A 160 0.77 8.99 8.02
N GLY A 161 0.62 9.87 7.05
CA GLY A 161 -0.33 10.96 7.13
C GLY A 161 -0.90 11.34 5.77
N VAL A 162 -2.21 11.59 5.73
CA VAL A 162 -2.93 12.13 4.57
C VAL A 162 -3.81 13.26 5.08
N LEU A 163 -3.72 14.41 4.44
CA LEU A 163 -4.58 15.57 4.68
C LEU A 163 -5.43 15.81 3.44
N VAL A 164 -6.75 15.71 3.62
CA VAL A 164 -7.75 15.91 2.56
C VAL A 164 -8.45 17.23 2.79
N ASN A 165 -8.61 18.02 1.74
CA ASN A 165 -9.35 19.28 1.76
C ASN A 165 -10.88 19.02 1.79
N PRO A 166 -11.70 20.01 2.16
CA PRO A 166 -13.16 19.88 2.13
C PRO A 166 -13.76 19.58 0.74
N ASP A 167 -13.04 19.91 -0.32
CA ASP A 167 -13.41 19.60 -1.71
C ASP A 167 -12.95 18.22 -2.18
N LEU A 168 -12.49 17.37 -1.26
CA LEU A 168 -11.96 16.03 -1.43
C LEU A 168 -10.57 15.96 -2.11
N THR A 169 -10.01 17.06 -2.53
CA THR A 169 -8.63 17.08 -3.07
C THR A 169 -7.61 16.75 -1.99
N VAL A 170 -6.53 16.07 -2.36
CA VAL A 170 -5.44 15.75 -1.44
C VAL A 170 -4.53 16.97 -1.25
N ASN A 171 -4.51 17.51 -0.04
CA ASN A 171 -3.62 18.62 0.32
C ASN A 171 -2.16 18.15 0.38
N CYS A 172 -1.89 17.18 1.26
CA CYS A 172 -0.59 16.51 1.35
C CYS A 172 -0.77 15.06 1.80
N ALA A 173 0.16 14.21 1.39
CA ALA A 173 0.25 12.82 1.83
C ALA A 173 1.72 12.40 1.87
N GLY A 174 2.12 11.76 2.94
CA GLY A 174 3.48 11.27 3.11
C GLY A 174 3.64 10.42 4.36
N GLY A 175 4.85 9.93 4.56
CA GLY A 175 5.16 9.07 5.67
C GLY A 175 6.62 8.66 5.71
N PHE A 176 6.95 7.87 6.70
CA PHE A 176 8.26 7.22 6.77
C PHE A 176 8.15 5.86 7.47
N LEU A 177 9.13 5.02 7.18
CA LEU A 177 9.37 3.75 7.82
C LEU A 177 10.83 3.72 8.27
N ILE A 178 11.05 3.66 9.59
CA ILE A 178 12.36 3.43 10.20
C ILE A 178 12.48 1.94 10.51
N GLN A 179 13.62 1.35 10.19
CA GLN A 179 13.92 -0.04 10.49
C GLN A 179 15.29 -0.16 11.14
N LEU A 180 15.38 -0.91 12.22
CA LEU A 180 16.65 -1.27 12.82
C LEU A 180 17.28 -2.41 12.03
N LEU A 181 18.54 -2.25 11.69
CA LEU A 181 19.32 -3.30 11.07
C LEU A 181 19.93 -4.23 12.14
N PRO A 182 20.32 -5.46 11.79
CA PRO A 182 20.93 -6.39 12.75
C PRO A 182 22.08 -5.75 13.50
N PHE A 183 22.11 -5.96 14.82
CA PHE A 183 23.14 -5.43 15.74
C PHE A 183 23.07 -3.90 15.99
N ALA A 184 21.94 -3.25 15.72
CA ALA A 184 21.73 -1.86 16.11
C ALA A 184 21.97 -1.69 17.63
N PRO A 185 22.81 -0.70 18.06
CA PRO A 185 23.06 -0.48 19.47
C PRO A 185 21.83 0.12 20.17
N GLU A 186 21.68 -0.16 21.46
CA GLU A 186 20.58 0.36 22.29
C GLU A 186 20.51 1.90 22.27
N SER A 187 21.66 2.56 22.20
CA SER A 187 21.74 4.02 22.07
C SER A 187 21.10 4.57 20.80
N ALA A 188 21.08 3.80 19.70
CA ALA A 188 20.38 4.21 18.49
C ALA A 188 18.86 4.10 18.66
N ILE A 189 18.39 3.09 19.41
CA ILE A 189 16.97 2.93 19.74
C ILE A 189 16.51 4.11 20.60
N ASP A 190 17.23 4.43 21.69
CA ASP A 190 16.93 5.56 22.58
C ASP A 190 16.88 6.89 21.81
N GLN A 191 17.81 7.08 20.86
CA GLN A 191 17.83 8.29 20.05
C GLN A 191 16.63 8.38 19.11
N ILE A 192 16.25 7.27 18.46
CA ILE A 192 15.05 7.22 17.61
C ILE A 192 13.79 7.50 18.41
N GLU A 193 13.62 6.87 19.56
CA GLU A 193 12.47 7.10 20.44
C GLU A 193 12.36 8.57 20.84
N LYS A 194 13.48 9.19 21.20
CA LYS A 194 13.54 10.63 21.52
C LYS A 194 13.12 11.48 20.32
N ASN A 195 13.62 11.17 19.12
CA ASN A 195 13.29 11.91 17.91
C ASN A 195 11.80 11.82 17.59
N ILE A 196 11.25 10.59 17.59
CA ILE A 196 9.84 10.35 17.26
C ILE A 196 8.90 10.99 18.27
N ASN A 197 9.20 10.88 19.57
CA ASN A 197 8.40 11.51 20.62
C ASN A 197 8.39 13.05 20.53
N GLY A 198 9.44 13.66 20.00
CA GLY A 198 9.56 15.09 19.77
C GLY A 198 9.04 15.57 18.40
N MET A 199 8.64 14.64 17.51
CA MET A 199 8.27 14.96 16.14
C MET A 199 6.79 15.32 16.01
N GLU A 200 6.47 16.36 15.25
CA GLU A 200 5.09 16.65 14.86
C GLU A 200 4.56 15.61 13.86
N SER A 201 3.24 15.59 13.68
CA SER A 201 2.63 14.69 12.68
C SER A 201 3.20 14.94 11.27
N VAL A 202 3.35 13.88 10.48
CA VAL A 202 3.90 13.95 9.11
C VAL A 202 3.20 15.03 8.26
N THR A 203 1.87 15.11 8.34
CA THR A 203 1.10 16.13 7.61
C THR A 203 1.45 17.55 8.02
N LYS A 204 1.75 17.80 9.30
CA LYS A 204 2.22 19.12 9.75
C LYS A 204 3.63 19.43 9.23
N LEU A 205 4.53 18.46 9.27
CA LEU A 205 5.90 18.64 8.76
C LEU A 205 5.87 18.98 7.27
N ILE A 206 5.09 18.25 6.47
CA ILE A 206 4.94 18.53 5.03
C ILE A 206 4.30 19.92 4.82
N SER A 207 3.23 20.24 5.57
CA SER A 207 2.55 21.54 5.46
C SER A 207 3.43 22.72 5.89
N SER A 208 4.44 22.50 6.72
CA SER A 208 5.44 23.52 7.08
C SER A 208 6.54 23.70 6.02
N GLY A 209 6.49 22.93 4.93
CA GLY A 209 7.43 23.01 3.81
C GLY A 209 8.63 22.09 3.91
N MET A 210 8.66 21.15 4.87
CA MET A 210 9.71 20.13 4.92
C MET A 210 9.60 19.18 3.74
N THR A 211 10.75 18.91 3.10
CA THR A 211 10.86 17.90 2.05
C THR A 211 10.87 16.49 2.61
N THR A 212 10.69 15.50 1.75
CA THR A 212 10.80 14.08 2.11
C THR A 212 12.16 13.76 2.73
N GLU A 213 13.23 14.35 2.18
CA GLU A 213 14.59 14.23 2.70
C GLU A 213 14.74 14.84 4.09
N ASP A 214 14.21 16.08 4.30
CA ASP A 214 14.25 16.75 5.60
C ASP A 214 13.57 15.91 6.69
N ILE A 215 12.44 15.28 6.35
CA ILE A 215 11.69 14.41 7.28
C ILE A 215 12.53 13.17 7.64
N ALA A 216 13.15 12.51 6.64
CA ALA A 216 14.00 11.35 6.88
C ALA A 216 15.23 11.70 7.71
N MET A 217 15.90 12.81 7.38
CA MET A 217 17.06 13.31 8.14
C MET A 217 16.70 13.67 9.58
N LYS A 218 15.55 14.32 9.78
CA LYS A 218 15.04 14.65 11.11
C LYS A 218 14.69 13.40 11.93
N ALA A 219 14.14 12.38 11.30
CA ALA A 219 13.80 11.12 11.96
C ALA A 219 15.05 10.40 12.52
N LEU A 220 16.20 10.53 11.86
CA LEU A 220 17.48 9.98 12.29
C LEU A 220 18.44 11.05 12.89
N GLU A 221 17.93 12.20 13.33
CA GLU A 221 18.75 13.25 13.95
C GLU A 221 19.58 12.71 15.12
N GLY A 222 20.85 13.07 15.20
CA GLY A 222 21.78 12.57 16.22
C GLY A 222 22.51 11.27 15.85
N LEU A 223 22.11 10.59 14.74
CA LEU A 223 22.77 9.38 14.23
C LEU A 223 23.66 9.67 13.01
N GLU A 224 24.00 10.93 12.74
CA GLU A 224 24.79 11.40 11.58
C GLU A 224 24.30 10.79 10.26
N PRO A 225 23.02 10.98 9.89
CA PRO A 225 22.41 10.30 8.75
C PRO A 225 22.96 10.78 7.41
N ASN A 226 22.99 9.87 6.43
CA ASN A 226 23.37 10.15 5.04
C ASN A 226 22.27 9.65 4.09
N VAL A 227 22.03 10.40 3.01
CA VAL A 227 21.13 9.97 1.94
C VAL A 227 21.78 8.79 1.22
N LEU A 228 21.03 7.70 1.10
CA LEU A 228 21.45 6.48 0.45
C LEU A 228 20.91 6.40 -0.96
N ASP A 229 19.59 6.62 -1.11
CA ASP A 229 18.87 6.49 -2.38
C ASP A 229 17.75 7.53 -2.47
N ASP A 230 17.34 7.84 -3.70
CA ASP A 230 16.28 8.76 -4.06
C ASP A 230 15.60 8.28 -5.35
N PHE A 231 14.32 7.97 -5.29
CA PHE A 231 13.57 7.37 -6.40
C PHE A 231 12.20 8.01 -6.59
N GLU A 232 11.77 8.06 -7.83
CA GLU A 232 10.41 8.38 -8.20
C GLU A 232 9.50 7.16 -8.04
N VAL A 233 8.32 7.37 -7.45
CA VAL A 233 7.30 6.33 -7.26
C VAL A 233 5.94 6.83 -7.75
N ASN A 234 5.13 5.92 -8.27
CA ASN A 234 3.88 6.29 -8.90
C ASN A 234 2.74 5.32 -8.55
N TYR A 235 1.51 5.79 -8.72
CA TYR A 235 0.38 4.88 -8.85
C TYR A 235 0.47 4.16 -10.18
N ARG A 236 0.65 2.85 -10.17
CA ARG A 236 0.87 2.06 -11.38
C ARG A 236 0.08 0.76 -11.35
N CYS A 237 -0.87 0.63 -12.27
CA CYS A 237 -1.56 -0.62 -12.51
C CYS A 237 -0.98 -1.30 -13.75
N ASP A 238 -0.63 -2.57 -13.61
CA ASP A 238 -0.04 -3.42 -14.63
C ASP A 238 -1.06 -4.39 -15.27
N CYS A 239 -2.36 -4.07 -15.17
CA CYS A 239 -3.39 -4.87 -15.82
C CYS A 239 -3.23 -4.85 -17.35
N SER A 240 -3.46 -6.00 -17.96
CA SER A 240 -3.42 -6.16 -19.40
C SER A 240 -4.57 -7.07 -19.86
N ARG A 241 -4.91 -7.02 -21.15
CA ARG A 241 -5.90 -7.93 -21.73
C ARG A 241 -5.53 -9.38 -21.49
N GLU A 242 -4.27 -9.75 -21.67
CA GLU A 242 -3.74 -11.10 -21.45
C GLU A 242 -3.95 -11.57 -20.01
N ARG A 243 -3.70 -10.70 -18.99
CA ARG A 243 -3.97 -11.05 -17.60
C ARG A 243 -5.46 -11.27 -17.33
N VAL A 244 -6.33 -10.48 -17.97
CA VAL A 244 -7.78 -10.66 -17.87
C VAL A 244 -8.22 -11.95 -18.57
N GLU A 245 -7.68 -12.28 -19.73
CA GLU A 245 -7.90 -13.55 -20.44
C GLU A 245 -7.53 -14.74 -19.54
N ASN A 246 -6.36 -14.70 -18.91
CA ASN A 246 -5.93 -15.74 -17.97
C ASN A 246 -6.87 -15.86 -16.76
N ALA A 247 -7.38 -14.74 -16.25
CA ALA A 247 -8.38 -14.75 -15.19
C ALA A 247 -9.71 -15.37 -15.64
N LEU A 248 -10.18 -15.04 -16.84
CA LEU A 248 -11.37 -15.66 -17.44
C LEU A 248 -11.17 -17.17 -17.66
N ILE A 249 -10.01 -17.59 -18.14
CA ILE A 249 -9.65 -19.00 -18.31
C ILE A 249 -9.75 -19.76 -16.98
N SER A 250 -9.37 -19.13 -15.86
CA SER A 250 -9.43 -19.74 -14.53
C SER A 250 -10.85 -19.99 -14.00
N LEU A 251 -11.87 -19.35 -14.56
CA LEU A 251 -13.28 -19.62 -14.23
C LEU A 251 -13.72 -21.03 -14.68
N GLY A 252 -13.05 -21.57 -15.69
CA GLY A 252 -13.37 -22.87 -16.25
C GLY A 252 -14.38 -22.81 -17.38
N ARG A 253 -14.52 -23.97 -18.03
CA ARG A 253 -15.29 -24.10 -19.28
C ARG A 253 -16.77 -23.73 -19.15
N ALA A 254 -17.42 -24.19 -18.09
CA ALA A 254 -18.87 -24.02 -17.91
C ALA A 254 -19.23 -22.52 -17.82
N GLU A 255 -18.53 -21.77 -16.98
CA GLU A 255 -18.73 -20.32 -16.81
C GLU A 255 -18.44 -19.54 -18.10
N LEU A 256 -17.39 -19.90 -18.83
CA LEU A 256 -17.08 -19.29 -20.13
C LEU A 256 -18.16 -19.57 -21.19
N GLU A 257 -18.73 -20.78 -21.23
CA GLU A 257 -19.84 -21.11 -22.12
C GLU A 257 -21.11 -20.28 -21.81
N ASP A 258 -21.38 -20.01 -20.55
CA ASP A 258 -22.53 -19.19 -20.13
C ASP A 258 -22.27 -17.70 -20.47
N LEU A 259 -21.10 -17.15 -20.16
CA LEU A 259 -20.72 -15.79 -20.57
C LEU A 259 -20.81 -15.58 -22.08
N SER A 260 -20.50 -16.60 -22.90
CA SER A 260 -20.59 -16.50 -24.35
C SER A 260 -22.03 -16.46 -24.86
N LYS A 261 -22.98 -17.12 -24.15
CA LYS A 261 -24.42 -17.11 -24.48
C LYS A 261 -25.09 -15.79 -24.09
N ASP A 262 -24.58 -15.12 -23.06
CA ASP A 262 -25.12 -13.85 -22.56
C ASP A 262 -24.71 -12.63 -23.43
N GLY A 263 -24.02 -12.86 -24.54
CA GLY A 263 -23.65 -11.80 -25.51
C GLY A 263 -22.28 -11.19 -25.26
N GLY A 264 -21.43 -11.84 -24.48
CA GLY A 264 -20.11 -11.36 -24.11
C GLY A 264 -20.03 -10.83 -22.68
N THR A 265 -18.89 -10.29 -22.29
CA THR A 265 -18.70 -9.75 -20.93
C THR A 265 -17.77 -8.55 -20.91
N ASP A 266 -18.04 -7.63 -20.00
CA ASP A 266 -17.16 -6.54 -19.63
C ASP A 266 -16.47 -6.88 -18.33
N VAL A 267 -15.14 -6.86 -18.32
CA VAL A 267 -14.32 -7.04 -17.11
C VAL A 267 -13.64 -5.72 -16.76
N GLU A 268 -13.91 -5.24 -15.57
CA GLU A 268 -13.33 -4.01 -15.05
C GLU A 268 -12.18 -4.31 -14.08
N CYS A 269 -11.07 -3.60 -14.24
CA CYS A 269 -9.93 -3.74 -13.34
C CYS A 269 -10.20 -2.99 -12.04
N HIS A 270 -10.31 -3.67 -10.91
CA HIS A 270 -10.56 -3.07 -9.60
C HIS A 270 -9.49 -2.05 -9.14
N PHE A 271 -8.31 -2.04 -9.75
CA PHE A 271 -7.24 -1.12 -9.39
C PHE A 271 -7.19 0.16 -10.23
N CYS A 272 -7.75 0.19 -11.43
CA CYS A 272 -7.64 1.37 -12.31
C CYS A 272 -8.88 1.64 -13.16
N ASP A 273 -9.98 0.91 -12.92
CA ASP A 273 -11.27 1.03 -13.60
C ASP A 273 -11.19 0.86 -15.12
N LYS A 274 -10.08 0.34 -15.65
CA LYS A 274 -9.95 0.03 -17.07
C LYS A 274 -10.85 -1.12 -17.43
N LYS A 275 -11.67 -0.91 -18.47
CA LYS A 275 -12.63 -1.90 -18.98
C LYS A 275 -12.04 -2.70 -20.13
N TYR A 276 -12.28 -3.99 -20.10
CA TYR A 276 -11.90 -4.95 -21.13
C TYR A 276 -13.17 -5.65 -21.60
N HIS A 277 -13.58 -5.38 -22.83
CA HIS A 277 -14.71 -6.05 -23.47
C HIS A 277 -14.28 -7.34 -24.14
N PHE A 278 -15.05 -8.41 -23.99
CA PHE A 278 -14.88 -9.70 -24.63
C PHE A 278 -16.16 -10.10 -25.36
N THR A 279 -16.06 -10.27 -26.66
CA THR A 279 -17.17 -10.78 -27.48
C THR A 279 -17.40 -12.28 -27.27
N PRO A 280 -18.59 -12.81 -27.62
CA PRO A 280 -18.85 -14.25 -27.56
C PRO A 280 -17.81 -15.08 -28.29
N GLU A 281 -17.35 -14.62 -29.48
CA GLU A 281 -16.37 -15.32 -30.31
C GLU A 281 -14.99 -15.39 -29.59
N GLU A 282 -14.58 -14.31 -28.94
CA GLU A 282 -13.33 -14.26 -28.18
C GLU A 282 -13.42 -15.21 -26.98
N ILE A 283 -14.52 -15.22 -26.24
CA ILE A 283 -14.73 -16.13 -25.09
C ILE A 283 -14.70 -17.61 -25.55
N LEU A 284 -15.37 -17.93 -26.68
CA LEU A 284 -15.30 -19.27 -27.28
C LEU A 284 -13.88 -19.66 -27.68
N GLY A 285 -13.06 -18.67 -28.07
CA GLY A 285 -11.64 -18.86 -28.34
C GLY A 285 -10.86 -19.27 -27.07
N LEU A 286 -11.13 -18.65 -25.92
CA LEU A 286 -10.52 -18.98 -24.62
C LEU A 286 -10.88 -20.40 -24.15
N ILE A 287 -12.12 -20.86 -24.43
CA ILE A 287 -12.56 -22.24 -24.10
C ILE A 287 -11.68 -23.29 -24.80
N LYS A 288 -11.27 -23.04 -26.04
CA LYS A 288 -10.36 -23.94 -26.77
C LYS A 288 -8.99 -24.02 -26.10
N ALA A 289 -8.48 -22.90 -25.56
CA ALA A 289 -7.22 -22.85 -24.82
C ALA A 289 -7.26 -23.69 -23.53
N VAL A 290 -8.38 -23.64 -22.78
CA VAL A 290 -8.59 -24.48 -21.57
C VAL A 290 -8.47 -25.97 -21.87
N SER A 291 -8.96 -26.42 -23.04
CA SER A 291 -8.96 -27.84 -23.43
C SER A 291 -7.56 -28.38 -23.70
N TYR A 292 -6.58 -27.53 -24.01
CA TYR A 292 -5.18 -27.94 -24.23
C TYR A 292 -4.35 -28.00 -22.94
N THR A 293 -4.66 -27.17 -21.92
CA THR A 293 -3.89 -27.13 -20.67
C THR A 293 -4.18 -28.31 -19.72
N HIS A 294 -5.26 -29.06 -19.93
CA HIS A 294 -5.58 -30.28 -19.16
C HIS A 294 -5.02 -31.59 -19.77
N LEU A 295 -4.27 -31.50 -20.87
CA LEU A 295 -3.70 -32.67 -21.58
C LEU A 295 -2.17 -32.77 -21.44
N THR A 296 -1.54 -31.90 -20.68
CA THR A 296 -0.12 -31.96 -20.28
C THR A 296 0.02 -31.99 -18.77
#